data_b319b1f9487c3120f83346e174e538f4
#
_entry.id   b319b1f9487c3120f83346e174e538f4
#
_cell.length_a   1.000
_cell.length_b   1.000
_cell.length_c   1.000
_cell.angle_alpha   90.00
_cell.angle_beta   90.00
_cell.angle_gamma   90.00
#
_symmetry.space_group_name_H-M   'P 1'
#
loop_
_entity.id
_entity.type
_entity.pdbx_description
1 polymer ?
#
loop_
_entity_poly.entity_id
_entity_poly.type
_entity_poly.pdbx_seq_one_letter_code
_entity_poly.pdbx_strand_id
1 'polypeptide(L)'
;MPASRPTVFREPTFARGDSPMAQYDVFPNPSHSAADGVPYVVVIQSDLLDALSTRLTMPLAKLDAAIKVPTALCPGIVVKGKRLHALAHYAAPLPAKNLRRAVDNVSAQASVLESAMDAVMSRV
;
A
#
# COMPACT_ATOMS: atom_id res chain seq x y z
N MET A 1 32.32 2.70 17.81
CA MET A 1 32.09 2.77 17.46
C MET A 1 31.75 2.64 17.07
N PRO A 2 31.60 2.42 17.04
CA PRO A 2 31.13 2.33 16.54
C PRO A 2 30.43 2.52 16.07
N ALA A 3 30.06 2.47 16.20
CA ALA A 3 29.38 2.65 15.73
C ALA A 3 28.78 2.84 15.15
N SER A 4 28.65 2.66 15.17
CA SER A 4 28.00 2.86 14.58
C SER A 4 27.25 2.88 13.99
N ARG A 5 26.97 2.75 14.11
CA ARG A 5 26.30 2.87 13.52
C ARG A 5 25.69 3.12 13.03
N PRO A 6 25.47 3.00 13.20
CA PRO A 6 24.83 3.33 12.71
C PRO A 6 24.25 3.83 12.31
N THR A 7 24.23 3.82 12.40
CA THR A 7 23.72 4.31 11.98
C THR A 7 23.13 4.48 11.31
N VAL A 8 23.13 4.37 11.35
CA VAL A 8 22.59 4.47 10.64
C VAL A 8 21.83 4.62 10.17
N PHE A 9 21.47 4.59 10.37
CA PHE A 9 20.81 4.69 9.78
C PHE A 9 20.14 5.39 9.67
N ARG A 10 19.91 5.78 9.96
CA ARG A 10 19.32 6.52 9.79
C ARG A 10 18.81 7.10 9.38
N GLU A 11 18.50 7.45 9.44
CA GLU A 11 18.01 8.09 9.03
C GLU A 11 17.60 8.63 8.72
N PRO A 12 17.39 8.49 8.80
CA PRO A 12 17.10 9.16 8.59
C PRO A 12 16.85 10.14 8.30
N THR A 13 17.19 10.37 8.45
CA THR A 13 16.77 11.25 8.08
C THR A 13 16.36 11.53 7.05
N PHE A 14 15.81 11.45 6.86
CA PHE A 14 15.38 11.58 5.74
C PHE A 14 14.86 12.80 5.54
N ALA A 15 15.18 13.33 4.65
CA ALA A 15 14.67 14.51 4.28
C ALA A 15 13.27 14.41 4.06
N ARG A 16 12.56 15.39 4.22
CA ARG A 16 11.24 15.21 4.19
C ARG A 16 10.63 15.12 2.88
N GLY A 17 11.05 15.81 1.93
CA GLY A 17 10.55 15.66 0.58
C GLY A 17 10.85 14.29 0.06
N ASP A 18 11.88 13.69 0.64
CA ASP A 18 12.26 12.40 0.31
C ASP A 18 11.90 11.46 1.35
N SER A 19 10.89 11.72 2.12
CA SER A 19 10.49 10.84 3.17
C SER A 19 10.33 9.46 2.68
N PRO A 20 10.75 8.48 3.41
CA PRO A 20 10.51 7.11 3.02
C PRO A 20 9.04 6.84 2.92
N MET A 21 8.68 5.88 2.12
CA MET A 21 7.32 5.45 2.03
C MET A 21 6.93 4.80 3.32
N ALA A 22 5.87 5.27 3.92
CA ALA A 22 5.36 4.70 5.15
C ALA A 22 4.36 3.60 4.82
N GLN A 23 4.24 2.64 5.73
CA GLN A 23 3.21 1.63 5.61
C GLN A 23 1.85 2.31 5.53
N TYR A 24 1.00 1.84 4.65
CA TYR A 24 -0.34 2.36 4.36
C TYR A 24 -0.38 3.69 3.62
N ASP A 25 0.75 4.14 3.11
CA ASP A 25 0.75 5.26 2.15
C ASP A 25 0.07 4.82 0.87
N VAL A 26 -0.71 5.74 0.29
CA VAL A 26 -1.44 5.51 -0.94
C VAL A 26 -0.78 6.29 -2.06
N PHE A 27 -0.53 5.63 -3.17
CA PHE A 27 0.13 6.23 -4.33
C PHE A 27 -0.72 6.06 -5.57
N PRO A 28 -0.55 6.94 -6.56
CA PRO A 28 -1.16 6.68 -7.87
C PRO A 28 -0.63 5.35 -8.40
N ASN A 29 -1.51 4.58 -9.01
CA ASN A 29 -1.13 3.29 -9.58
C ASN A 29 -0.26 3.53 -10.81
N PRO A 30 0.98 3.03 -10.84
CA PRO A 30 1.88 3.29 -11.96
C PRO A 30 1.61 2.41 -13.19
N SER A 31 0.70 1.47 -13.09
CA SER A 31 0.47 0.54 -14.19
C SER A 31 -0.69 1.01 -15.07
N HIS A 32 -0.85 0.34 -16.21
CA HIS A 32 -1.94 0.65 -17.14
C HIS A 32 -3.31 0.44 -16.54
N SER A 33 -3.43 -0.39 -15.52
CA SER A 33 -4.72 -0.64 -14.89
C SER A 33 -5.28 0.62 -14.19
N ALA A 34 -4.46 1.65 -14.03
CA ALA A 34 -4.97 2.92 -13.49
C ALA A 34 -6.11 3.47 -14.32
N ALA A 35 -6.03 3.32 -15.65
CA ALA A 35 -7.09 3.79 -16.54
C ALA A 35 -8.30 2.87 -16.53
N ASP A 36 -8.16 1.66 -16.01
CA ASP A 36 -9.21 0.64 -16.02
C ASP A 36 -9.92 0.51 -14.68
N GLY A 37 -9.91 1.55 -13.87
CA GLY A 37 -10.65 1.55 -12.63
C GLY A 37 -9.84 1.20 -11.41
N VAL A 38 -8.52 1.16 -11.50
CA VAL A 38 -7.63 0.92 -10.36
C VAL A 38 -6.71 2.13 -10.20
N PRO A 39 -7.22 3.25 -9.68
CA PRO A 39 -6.45 4.49 -9.70
C PRO A 39 -5.29 4.55 -8.73
N TYR A 40 -5.31 3.76 -7.68
CA TYR A 40 -4.31 3.86 -6.62
C TYR A 40 -3.85 2.49 -6.16
N VAL A 41 -2.71 2.49 -5.47
CA VAL A 41 -2.22 1.33 -4.74
C VAL A 41 -1.88 1.78 -3.32
N VAL A 42 -1.99 0.89 -2.36
CA VAL A 42 -1.59 1.18 -0.98
C VAL A 42 -0.41 0.28 -0.62
N VAL A 43 0.59 0.86 0.04
CA VAL A 43 1.74 0.10 0.50
C VAL A 43 1.37 -0.62 1.79
N ILE A 44 1.44 -1.93 1.78
CA ILE A 44 1.12 -2.72 2.97
C ILE A 44 2.37 -3.32 3.61
N GLN A 45 3.51 -3.18 2.96
CA GLN A 45 4.75 -3.72 3.49
C GLN A 45 5.19 -2.97 4.74
N SER A 46 5.65 -3.71 5.72
CA SER A 46 6.15 -3.13 6.96
C SER A 46 7.29 -2.14 6.71
N ASP A 47 7.32 -1.07 7.47
CA ASP A 47 8.41 -0.09 7.40
C ASP A 47 9.76 -0.71 7.75
N LEU A 48 9.75 -1.84 8.42
CA LEU A 48 10.99 -2.55 8.73
C LEU A 48 11.70 -3.05 7.47
N LEU A 49 10.99 -3.08 6.35
CA LEU A 49 11.54 -3.55 5.09
C LEU A 49 11.76 -2.42 4.09
N ASP A 50 11.82 -1.19 4.55
CA ASP A 50 11.88 -0.05 3.63
C ASP A 50 13.22 0.07 2.90
N ALA A 51 14.25 -0.69 3.30
CA ALA A 51 15.50 -0.73 2.56
C ALA A 51 15.41 -1.51 1.26
N LEU A 52 14.35 -2.29 1.08
CA LEU A 52 14.21 -3.09 -0.14
C LEU A 52 13.81 -2.19 -1.31
N SER A 53 14.18 -2.63 -2.50
CA SER A 53 13.89 -1.87 -3.72
C SER A 53 12.45 -2.00 -4.19
N THR A 54 11.70 -2.91 -3.58
CA THR A 54 10.29 -3.09 -3.92
C THR A 54 9.42 -2.85 -2.70
N ARG A 55 8.15 -2.59 -2.96
CA ARG A 55 7.15 -2.46 -1.90
C ARG A 55 5.98 -3.36 -2.23
N LEU A 56 5.54 -4.13 -1.26
CA LEU A 56 4.33 -4.92 -1.42
C LEU A 56 3.15 -3.98 -1.36
N THR A 57 2.33 -4.01 -2.39
CA THR A 57 1.20 -3.11 -2.52
C THR A 57 -0.09 -3.88 -2.76
N MET A 58 -1.19 -3.21 -2.49
CA MET A 58 -2.52 -3.75 -2.75
C MET A 58 -3.25 -2.77 -3.65
N PRO A 59 -3.79 -3.22 -4.79
CA PRO A 59 -4.54 -2.31 -5.67
C PRO A 59 -5.82 -1.81 -5.02
N LEU A 60 -6.15 -0.56 -5.28
CA LEU A 60 -7.40 0.05 -4.81
C LEU A 60 -8.23 0.37 -6.03
N ALA A 61 -9.37 -0.28 -6.13
CA ALA A 61 -10.19 -0.25 -7.32
C ALA A 61 -11.54 0.40 -7.09
N LYS A 62 -12.04 1.05 -8.14
CA LYS A 62 -13.42 1.45 -8.21
C LYS A 62 -14.19 0.22 -8.69
N LEU A 63 -15.09 -0.28 -7.89
CA LEU A 63 -15.91 -1.42 -8.31
C LEU A 63 -17.30 -0.92 -8.63
N ASP A 64 -17.80 -1.30 -9.78
CA ASP A 64 -19.17 -0.98 -10.08
C ASP A 64 -20.07 -2.10 -9.58
N ALA A 65 -21.37 -1.86 -9.63
CA ALA A 65 -22.33 -2.78 -9.07
C ALA A 65 -22.38 -4.13 -9.79
N ALA A 66 -21.82 -4.19 -10.99
CA ALA A 66 -21.85 -5.43 -11.76
C ALA A 66 -20.77 -6.41 -11.29
N ILE A 67 -19.76 -5.92 -10.61
CA ILE A 67 -18.66 -6.76 -10.16
C ILE A 67 -18.94 -7.25 -8.76
N LYS A 68 -18.97 -8.56 -8.62
CA LYS A 68 -19.22 -9.16 -7.31
C LYS A 68 -17.93 -9.76 -6.80
N VAL A 69 -17.50 -9.29 -5.64
CA VAL A 69 -16.28 -9.77 -5.00
C VAL A 69 -16.59 -10.07 -3.56
N PRO A 70 -15.88 -11.04 -2.96
CA PRO A 70 -16.07 -11.32 -1.54
C PRO A 70 -15.62 -10.11 -0.71
N THR A 71 -16.48 -9.64 0.17
CA THR A 71 -16.13 -8.45 0.98
C THR A 71 -14.95 -8.70 1.91
N ALA A 72 -14.76 -9.95 2.32
CA ALA A 72 -13.62 -10.28 3.17
C ALA A 72 -12.29 -10.05 2.46
N LEU A 73 -12.26 -10.24 1.12
CA LEU A 73 -11.05 -10.08 0.32
C LEU A 73 -10.94 -8.70 -0.32
N CYS A 74 -12.07 -8.00 -0.42
CA CYS A 74 -12.11 -6.72 -1.13
C CYS A 74 -12.85 -5.69 -0.30
N PRO A 75 -12.32 -5.36 0.88
CA PRO A 75 -13.01 -4.42 1.76
C PRO A 75 -13.02 -3.01 1.18
N GLY A 76 -14.05 -2.27 1.54
CA GLY A 76 -14.11 -0.86 1.18
C GLY A 76 -13.21 -0.05 2.10
N ILE A 77 -12.46 0.89 1.53
CA ILE A 77 -11.72 1.86 2.32
C ILE A 77 -11.92 3.23 1.70
N VAL A 78 -11.61 4.26 2.46
CA VAL A 78 -11.80 5.63 2.01
C VAL A 78 -10.43 6.25 1.75
N VAL A 79 -10.25 6.78 0.53
CA VAL A 79 -9.02 7.46 0.14
C VAL A 79 -9.43 8.84 -0.36
N LYS A 80 -8.95 9.89 0.29
CA LYS A 80 -9.25 11.27 -0.08
C LYS A 80 -10.76 11.49 -0.23
N GLY A 81 -11.52 10.92 0.68
CA GLY A 81 -12.96 11.07 0.67
C GLY A 81 -13.72 10.18 -0.29
N LYS A 82 -13.02 9.35 -1.05
CA LYS A 82 -13.66 8.46 -2.02
C LYS A 82 -13.57 7.03 -1.54
N ARG A 83 -14.65 6.29 -1.73
CA ARG A 83 -14.67 4.89 -1.36
C ARG A 83 -14.10 4.05 -2.49
N LEU A 84 -13.12 3.24 -2.16
CA LEU A 84 -12.50 2.31 -3.08
C LEU A 84 -12.49 0.93 -2.43
N HIS A 85 -12.20 -0.08 -3.22
CA HIS A 85 -12.11 -1.45 -2.70
C HIS A 85 -10.67 -1.92 -2.81
N ALA A 86 -10.13 -2.41 -1.70
CA ALA A 86 -8.78 -2.95 -1.68
C ALA A 86 -8.85 -4.40 -2.17
N LEU A 87 -8.07 -4.70 -3.21
CA LEU A 87 -8.09 -6.03 -3.81
C LEU A 87 -6.95 -6.85 -3.21
N ALA A 88 -7.20 -7.42 -2.05
CA ALA A 88 -6.15 -8.12 -1.31
C ALA A 88 -5.55 -9.28 -2.08
N HIS A 89 -6.37 -9.98 -2.86
CA HIS A 89 -5.89 -11.14 -3.62
C HIS A 89 -5.03 -10.76 -4.83
N TYR A 90 -4.92 -9.47 -5.12
CA TYR A 90 -4.01 -8.98 -6.17
C TYR A 90 -2.82 -8.24 -5.58
N ALA A 91 -2.55 -8.42 -4.29
CA ALA A 91 -1.37 -7.80 -3.68
C ALA A 91 -0.13 -8.26 -4.42
N ALA A 92 0.76 -7.33 -4.71
CA ALA A 92 1.94 -7.61 -5.52
C ALA A 92 3.04 -6.60 -5.21
N PRO A 93 4.31 -7.00 -5.38
CA PRO A 93 5.40 -6.06 -5.20
C PRO A 93 5.52 -5.15 -6.41
N LEU A 94 5.80 -3.88 -6.15
CA LEU A 94 6.09 -2.91 -7.19
C LEU A 94 7.42 -2.26 -6.88
N PRO A 95 8.18 -1.85 -7.92
CA PRO A 95 9.43 -1.13 -7.67
C PRO A 95 9.14 0.16 -6.91
N ALA A 96 9.90 0.39 -5.85
CA ALA A 96 9.70 1.59 -5.04
C ALA A 96 9.85 2.87 -5.87
N LYS A 97 10.74 2.83 -6.85
CA LYS A 97 11.00 4.01 -7.69
C LYS A 97 9.78 4.42 -8.52
N ASN A 98 8.81 3.51 -8.69
CA ASN A 98 7.60 3.81 -9.46
C ASN A 98 6.51 4.42 -8.59
N LEU A 99 6.70 4.43 -7.28
CA LEU A 99 5.75 5.00 -6.34
C LEU A 99 6.25 6.39 -5.97
N ARG A 100 5.68 7.41 -6.63
CA ARG A 100 6.33 8.71 -6.64
C ARG A 100 5.92 9.61 -5.50
N ARG A 101 4.66 9.88 -5.34
CA ARG A 101 4.22 10.85 -4.35
C ARG A 101 2.96 10.33 -3.70
N ALA A 102 3.00 10.12 -2.39
CA ALA A 102 1.83 9.65 -1.67
C ALA A 102 0.73 10.70 -1.71
N VAL A 103 -0.49 10.25 -1.94
CA VAL A 103 -1.65 11.14 -1.99
C VAL A 103 -2.46 11.04 -0.71
N ASP A 104 -2.26 9.99 0.08
CA ASP A 104 -2.99 9.80 1.33
C ASP A 104 -2.24 8.76 2.15
N ASN A 105 -2.64 8.61 3.41
CA ASN A 105 -2.18 7.51 4.24
C ASN A 105 -3.40 6.95 4.97
N VAL A 106 -3.61 5.66 4.85
CA VAL A 106 -4.82 5.01 5.38
C VAL A 106 -4.53 4.13 6.60
N SER A 107 -3.51 4.49 7.38
CA SER A 107 -3.17 3.73 8.58
C SER A 107 -4.35 3.63 9.56
N ALA A 108 -5.26 4.59 9.56
CA ALA A 108 -6.43 4.51 10.41
C ALA A 108 -7.36 3.35 10.00
N GLN A 109 -7.19 2.82 8.81
CA GLN A 109 -7.99 1.70 8.30
C GLN A 109 -7.14 0.43 8.19
N ALA A 110 -6.00 0.40 8.87
CA ALA A 110 -5.05 -0.71 8.75
C ALA A 110 -5.67 -2.06 9.10
N SER A 111 -6.51 -2.09 10.12
CA SER A 111 -7.09 -3.37 10.54
C SER A 111 -7.94 -4.01 9.45
N VAL A 112 -8.60 -3.19 8.64
CA VAL A 112 -9.41 -3.68 7.52
C VAL A 112 -8.50 -4.33 6.49
N LEU A 113 -7.38 -3.70 6.18
CA LEU A 113 -6.44 -4.22 5.20
C LEU A 113 -5.75 -5.49 5.70
N GLU A 114 -5.38 -5.50 6.97
CA GLU A 114 -4.75 -6.67 7.58
C GLU A 114 -5.69 -7.86 7.58
N SER A 115 -6.95 -7.63 7.91
CA SER A 115 -7.94 -8.69 7.90
C SER A 115 -8.13 -9.25 6.49
N ALA A 116 -8.10 -8.39 5.48
CA ALA A 116 -8.25 -8.85 4.11
C ALA A 116 -7.05 -9.72 3.68
N MET A 117 -5.84 -9.34 4.08
CA MET A 117 -4.67 -10.15 3.77
C MET A 117 -4.72 -11.49 4.51
N ASP A 118 -5.20 -11.49 5.75
CA ASP A 118 -5.37 -12.73 6.48
C ASP A 118 -6.37 -13.65 5.77
N ALA A 119 -7.42 -13.08 5.19
CA ALA A 119 -8.41 -13.87 4.46
C ALA A 119 -7.81 -14.49 3.21
N VAL A 120 -6.88 -13.80 2.55
CA VAL A 120 -6.19 -14.37 1.39
C VAL A 120 -5.36 -15.57 1.80
N MET A 121 -4.75 -15.50 2.98
CA MET A 121 -3.86 -16.57 3.45
C MET A 121 -4.61 -17.70 4.13
N SER A 122 -5.84 -17.46 4.51
CA SER A 122 -6.64 -18.43 5.26
C SER A 122 -7.13 -19.55 4.36
N ARG A 123 -7.26 -20.73 4.91
CA ARG A 123 -7.73 -21.88 4.17
C ARG A 123 -9.20 -22.17 4.37
N VAL A 124 -9.87 -21.32 5.05
CA VAL A 124 -11.28 -21.58 5.31
C VAL A 124 -12.12 -21.44 4.11
#